data_cea43b27c6a318766d05644c72d6b4d5
#
_entry.id   cea43b27c6a318766d05644c72d6b4d5
#
_cell.length_a   1.000
_cell.length_b   1.000
_cell.length_c   1.000
_cell.angle_alpha   90.00
_cell.angle_beta   90.00
_cell.angle_gamma   90.00
#
_symmetry.space_group_name_H-M   'P 1'
#
loop_
_entity.id
_entity.type
_entity.pdbx_description
1 polymer ?
#
loop_
_entity_poly.entity_id
_entity_poly.type
_entity_poly.pdbx_seq_one_letter_code
_entity_poly.pdbx_strand_id
1 'polypeptide(L)'
;MVILLTSSLTSLVRRLQLEKKDFVKYLGVLIDYELSWKNHINLICLKISRTVGILAKLRHSIPLRPLLNIYQALINPYLYYGICAWGSAPKTYLNNLLFIQKRVLRLIYFMDYKQHAVPFFLNSKVFPLSFIYFDCLCSIMWNVANNSAPENIKRAFTRISEVHSYPTRSSLNDDFYTEHSRLEKMRVGPKIWNSLPSDMRNLPKSTFRKKIRNMLFEILSKSDDYLEITEIMHQLN
;
A
#
# COMPACT_ATOMS: atom_id res chain seq x y z
N MET A 1 -22.88 10.05 -29.87
CA MET A 1 -23.63 9.94 -28.59
C MET A 1 -22.81 10.28 -27.35
N VAL A 2 -21.52 9.99 -27.30
CA VAL A 2 -20.62 10.34 -26.16
C VAL A 2 -20.39 11.85 -26.03
N ILE A 3 -20.31 12.60 -27.13
CA ILE A 3 -20.08 14.07 -27.16
C ILE A 3 -21.29 14.85 -26.60
N LEU A 4 -22.49 14.36 -26.78
CA LEU A 4 -23.72 15.00 -26.27
C LEU A 4 -23.91 14.81 -24.75
N LEU A 5 -23.41 13.70 -24.20
CA LEU A 5 -23.45 13.44 -22.76
C LEU A 5 -22.43 14.30 -22.00
N THR A 6 -21.27 14.58 -22.58
CA THR A 6 -20.26 15.47 -21.98
C THR A 6 -20.72 16.94 -21.93
N SER A 7 -21.40 17.43 -22.97
CA SER A 7 -21.94 18.80 -23.00
C SER A 7 -23.07 18.98 -21.99
N SER A 8 -23.93 17.96 -21.84
CA SER A 8 -25.04 17.97 -20.87
C SER A 8 -24.53 17.93 -19.41
N LEU A 9 -23.54 17.10 -19.12
CA LEU A 9 -22.88 17.06 -17.80
C LEU A 9 -22.13 18.37 -17.49
N THR A 10 -21.44 18.95 -18.47
CA THR A 10 -20.74 20.25 -18.29
C THR A 10 -21.71 21.39 -18.04
N SER A 11 -22.89 21.39 -18.68
CA SER A 11 -23.94 22.39 -18.45
C SER A 11 -24.62 22.20 -17.08
N LEU A 12 -24.78 20.95 -16.63
CA LEU A 12 -25.33 20.64 -15.31
C LEU A 12 -24.34 21.03 -14.18
N VAL A 13 -23.06 20.77 -14.39
CA VAL A 13 -21.98 21.15 -13.47
C VAL A 13 -21.84 22.67 -13.36
N ARG A 14 -22.06 23.44 -14.47
CA ARG A 14 -22.10 24.91 -14.45
C ARG A 14 -23.29 25.49 -13.71
N ARG A 15 -24.42 24.78 -13.67
CA ARG A 15 -25.64 25.22 -12.92
C ARG A 15 -25.53 24.94 -11.41
N LEU A 16 -24.77 23.93 -11.02
CA LEU A 16 -24.46 23.68 -9.63
C LEU A 16 -23.24 24.54 -9.29
N GLN A 17 -23.39 25.51 -8.39
CA GLN A 17 -22.28 26.26 -7.81
C GLN A 17 -21.47 25.27 -6.95
N LEU A 18 -20.53 24.56 -7.60
CA LEU A 18 -19.64 23.61 -6.90
C LEU A 18 -18.59 24.42 -6.15
N GLU A 19 -18.62 24.33 -4.84
CA GLU A 19 -17.54 24.87 -4.01
C GLU A 19 -16.23 24.11 -4.29
N LYS A 20 -15.19 24.85 -4.66
CA LYS A 20 -13.85 24.29 -4.76
C LYS A 20 -13.32 24.11 -3.35
N LYS A 21 -13.14 22.87 -2.91
CA LYS A 21 -12.53 22.52 -1.63
C LYS A 21 -11.11 22.02 -1.84
N ASP A 22 -10.20 22.41 -0.95
CA ASP A 22 -8.80 21.95 -1.00
C ASP A 22 -8.69 20.44 -0.77
N PHE A 23 -9.59 19.87 0.03
CA PHE A 23 -9.69 18.43 0.25
C PHE A 23 -11.12 18.01 0.59
N VAL A 24 -11.45 16.77 0.28
CA VAL A 24 -12.74 16.14 0.59
C VAL A 24 -12.49 14.85 1.38
N LYS A 25 -13.33 14.63 2.40
CA LYS A 25 -13.31 13.36 3.15
C LYS A 25 -14.26 12.37 2.49
N TYR A 26 -13.72 11.28 1.96
CA TYR A 26 -14.49 10.20 1.37
C TYR A 26 -14.15 8.86 2.05
N LEU A 27 -15.15 8.19 2.61
CA LEU A 27 -14.99 6.93 3.34
C LEU A 27 -13.82 6.95 4.36
N GLY A 28 -13.63 8.08 5.05
CA GLY A 28 -12.56 8.23 6.04
C GLY A 28 -11.18 8.62 5.50
N VAL A 29 -11.00 8.61 4.18
CA VAL A 29 -9.78 9.07 3.50
C VAL A 29 -9.94 10.53 3.08
N LEU A 30 -8.92 11.36 3.33
CA LEU A 30 -8.86 12.73 2.84
C LEU A 30 -8.22 12.73 1.46
N ILE A 31 -8.96 13.21 0.47
CA ILE A 31 -8.52 13.31 -0.92
C ILE A 31 -8.32 14.80 -1.22
N ASP A 32 -7.09 15.22 -1.51
CA ASP A 32 -6.77 16.56 -1.94
C ASP A 32 -6.79 16.67 -3.49
N TYR A 33 -6.90 17.90 -3.99
CA TYR A 33 -7.00 18.17 -5.41
C TYR A 33 -5.81 17.63 -6.24
N GLU A 34 -4.61 17.67 -5.66
CA GLU A 34 -3.39 17.22 -6.32
C GLU A 34 -3.12 15.72 -6.15
N LEU A 35 -3.95 15.01 -5.35
CA LEU A 35 -3.73 13.63 -4.91
C LEU A 35 -2.37 13.44 -4.22
N SER A 36 -1.90 14.47 -3.52
CA SER A 36 -0.63 14.47 -2.80
C SER A 36 -0.68 13.63 -1.52
N TRP A 37 -1.90 13.39 -0.99
CA TRP A 37 -2.17 12.64 0.24
C TRP A 37 -1.58 13.25 1.51
N LYS A 38 -0.99 14.44 1.43
CA LYS A 38 -0.34 15.14 2.55
C LYS A 38 -1.27 15.25 3.76
N ASN A 39 -2.48 15.76 3.54
CA ASN A 39 -3.46 15.97 4.61
C ASN A 39 -3.93 14.65 5.23
N HIS A 40 -4.09 13.61 4.43
CA HIS A 40 -4.45 12.28 4.90
C HIS A 40 -3.36 11.65 5.76
N ILE A 41 -2.12 11.65 5.28
CA ILE A 41 -0.97 11.08 6.00
C ILE A 41 -0.74 11.85 7.30
N ASN A 42 -0.82 13.18 7.30
CA ASN A 42 -0.72 13.99 8.51
C ASN A 42 -1.80 13.63 9.53
N LEU A 43 -3.04 13.40 9.08
CA LEU A 43 -4.13 12.95 9.95
C LEU A 43 -3.82 11.58 10.58
N ILE A 44 -3.30 10.63 9.78
CA ILE A 44 -2.88 9.31 10.30
C ILE A 44 -1.76 9.48 11.31
N CYS A 45 -0.73 10.29 11.02
CA CYS A 45 0.38 10.59 11.93
C CYS A 45 -0.12 11.13 13.28
N LEU A 46 -1.07 12.06 13.25
CA LEU A 46 -1.68 12.63 14.47
C LEU A 46 -2.43 11.57 15.29
N LYS A 47 -3.21 10.72 14.62
CA LYS A 47 -3.96 9.63 15.29
C LYS A 47 -3.02 8.62 15.94
N ILE A 48 -1.99 8.17 15.20
CA ILE A 48 -0.99 7.23 15.73
C ILE A 48 -0.20 7.86 16.88
N SER A 49 0.20 9.13 16.77
CA SER A 49 0.95 9.84 17.83
C SER A 49 0.18 9.91 19.15
N ARG A 50 -1.15 10.04 19.12
CA ARG A 50 -1.98 9.95 20.33
C ARG A 50 -1.87 8.57 20.98
N THR A 51 -1.95 7.50 20.18
CA THR A 51 -1.78 6.12 20.66
C THR A 51 -0.36 5.90 21.21
N VAL A 52 0.67 6.50 20.60
CA VAL A 52 2.05 6.47 21.13
C VAL A 52 2.10 7.04 22.55
N GLY A 53 1.42 8.17 22.80
CA GLY A 53 1.33 8.77 24.14
C GLY A 53 0.68 7.85 25.17
N ILE A 54 -0.34 7.10 24.79
CA ILE A 54 -0.98 6.10 25.65
C ILE A 54 -0.02 4.94 25.92
N LEU A 55 0.61 4.39 24.89
CA LEU A 55 1.58 3.29 25.01
C LEU A 55 2.77 3.70 25.88
N ALA A 56 3.26 4.94 25.78
CA ALA A 56 4.34 5.45 26.61
C ALA A 56 4.03 5.41 28.10
N LYS A 57 2.77 5.67 28.47
CA LYS A 57 2.31 5.60 29.87
C LYS A 57 2.12 4.16 30.34
N LEU A 58 1.63 3.29 29.46
CA LEU A 58 1.28 1.90 29.81
C LEU A 58 2.49 0.96 29.80
N ARG A 59 3.55 1.27 29.05
CA ARG A 59 4.66 0.35 28.81
C ARG A 59 5.34 -0.20 30.06
N HIS A 60 5.33 0.56 31.16
CA HIS A 60 5.93 0.15 32.44
C HIS A 60 5.00 -0.72 33.30
N SER A 61 3.70 -0.72 33.00
CA SER A 61 2.69 -1.42 33.79
C SER A 61 2.13 -2.67 33.09
N ILE A 62 2.41 -2.83 31.79
CA ILE A 62 1.80 -3.88 30.98
C ILE A 62 2.90 -4.71 30.27
N PRO A 63 2.78 -6.06 30.26
CA PRO A 63 3.71 -6.94 29.56
C PRO A 63 3.77 -6.67 28.05
N LEU A 64 4.84 -7.17 27.38
CA LEU A 64 5.09 -6.94 25.95
C LEU A 64 3.94 -7.40 25.04
N ARG A 65 3.36 -8.58 25.28
CA ARG A 65 2.29 -9.12 24.41
C ARG A 65 1.04 -8.23 24.36
N PRO A 66 0.44 -7.79 25.49
CA PRO A 66 -0.66 -6.81 25.46
C PRO A 66 -0.27 -5.49 24.76
N LEU A 67 0.96 -4.97 24.90
CA LEU A 67 1.41 -3.78 24.21
C LEU A 67 1.40 -3.98 22.68
N LEU A 68 1.84 -5.15 22.20
CA LEU A 68 1.75 -5.52 20.79
C LEU A 68 0.29 -5.68 20.32
N ASN A 69 -0.60 -6.19 21.16
CA ASN A 69 -2.03 -6.26 20.85
C ASN A 69 -2.64 -4.84 20.69
N ILE A 70 -2.24 -3.89 21.53
CA ILE A 70 -2.64 -2.47 21.39
C ILE A 70 -2.12 -1.90 20.06
N TYR A 71 -0.88 -2.19 19.69
CA TYR A 71 -0.35 -1.82 18.36
C TYR A 71 -1.20 -2.38 17.24
N GLN A 72 -1.51 -3.68 17.27
CA GLN A 72 -2.33 -4.35 16.25
C GLN A 72 -3.75 -3.78 16.16
N ALA A 73 -4.35 -3.42 17.29
CA ALA A 73 -5.72 -2.92 17.35
C ALA A 73 -5.86 -1.43 17.00
N LEU A 74 -4.91 -0.58 17.43
CA LEU A 74 -5.06 0.87 17.36
C LEU A 74 -4.13 1.56 16.35
N ILE A 75 -3.07 0.91 15.89
CA ILE A 75 -2.11 1.50 14.95
C ILE A 75 -2.20 0.83 13.58
N ASN A 76 -2.12 -0.50 13.56
CA ASN A 76 -2.09 -1.28 12.34
C ASN A 76 -3.28 -1.00 11.40
N PRO A 77 -4.53 -0.85 11.87
CA PRO A 77 -5.66 -0.52 11.01
C PRO A 77 -5.50 0.80 10.25
N TYR A 78 -4.88 1.82 10.87
CA TYR A 78 -4.62 3.09 10.19
C TYR A 78 -3.61 2.95 9.05
N LEU A 79 -2.64 2.03 9.18
CA LEU A 79 -1.62 1.78 8.16
C LEU A 79 -2.17 0.97 6.99
N TYR A 80 -3.09 0.03 7.25
CA TYR A 80 -3.68 -0.82 6.22
C TYR A 80 -4.87 -0.18 5.51
N TYR A 81 -5.65 0.68 6.21
CA TYR A 81 -6.86 1.23 5.65
C TYR A 81 -6.58 2.17 4.47
N GLY A 82 -7.07 1.78 3.29
CA GLY A 82 -6.95 2.57 2.07
C GLY A 82 -5.52 2.74 1.54
N ILE A 83 -4.53 1.98 2.04
CA ILE A 83 -3.12 2.12 1.63
C ILE A 83 -2.93 1.97 0.12
N CYS A 84 -3.73 1.18 -0.55
CA CYS A 84 -3.69 1.06 -2.00
C CYS A 84 -4.02 2.36 -2.74
N ALA A 85 -4.68 3.31 -2.08
CA ALA A 85 -4.94 4.63 -2.65
C ALA A 85 -3.79 5.61 -2.37
N TRP A 86 -3.34 5.70 -1.11
CA TRP A 86 -2.37 6.70 -0.66
C TRP A 86 -0.93 6.18 -0.49
N GLY A 87 -0.70 4.88 -0.62
CA GLY A 87 0.64 4.27 -0.46
C GLY A 87 1.65 4.67 -1.55
N SER A 88 1.18 5.31 -2.64
CA SER A 88 2.02 5.93 -3.68
C SER A 88 2.31 7.42 -3.42
N ALA A 89 2.01 7.94 -2.24
CA ALA A 89 2.31 9.31 -1.87
C ALA A 89 3.81 9.62 -1.93
N PRO A 90 4.21 10.91 -2.06
CA PRO A 90 5.60 11.31 -2.00
C PRO A 90 6.33 10.76 -0.77
N LYS A 91 7.56 10.28 -0.98
CA LYS A 91 8.41 9.67 0.07
C LYS A 91 8.54 10.52 1.33
N THR A 92 8.60 11.83 1.19
CA THR A 92 8.66 12.79 2.31
C THR A 92 7.53 12.58 3.31
N TYR A 93 6.30 12.34 2.84
CA TYR A 93 5.16 12.11 3.73
C TYR A 93 5.14 10.69 4.28
N LEU A 94 5.43 9.68 3.43
CA LEU A 94 5.50 8.28 3.84
C LEU A 94 6.58 8.03 4.88
N ASN A 95 7.75 8.69 4.75
CA ASN A 95 8.86 8.59 5.70
C ASN A 95 8.47 9.11 7.10
N ASN A 96 7.64 10.17 7.18
CA ASN A 96 7.15 10.65 8.48
C ASN A 96 6.32 9.57 9.19
N LEU A 97 5.45 8.89 8.44
CA LEU A 97 4.62 7.82 8.98
C LEU A 97 5.45 6.58 9.38
N LEU A 98 6.42 6.19 8.54
CA LEU A 98 7.36 5.13 8.85
C LEU A 98 8.19 5.46 10.10
N PHE A 99 8.64 6.70 10.24
CA PHE A 99 9.38 7.14 11.41
C PHE A 99 8.57 6.96 12.70
N ILE A 100 7.29 7.34 12.68
CA ILE A 100 6.38 7.12 13.80
C ILE A 100 6.20 5.62 14.06
N GLN A 101 6.04 4.80 13.02
CA GLN A 101 5.93 3.35 13.13
C GLN A 101 7.17 2.73 13.81
N LYS A 102 8.38 3.10 13.37
CA LYS A 102 9.64 2.70 13.99
C LYS A 102 9.72 3.13 15.47
N ARG A 103 9.31 4.37 15.76
CA ARG A 103 9.29 4.90 17.13
C ARG A 103 8.37 4.10 18.06
N VAL A 104 7.19 3.72 17.59
CA VAL A 104 6.24 2.91 18.38
C VAL A 104 6.84 1.56 18.76
N LEU A 105 7.44 0.86 17.79
CA LEU A 105 8.03 -0.45 18.07
C LEU A 105 9.20 -0.34 19.05
N ARG A 106 10.10 0.64 18.87
CA ARG A 106 11.18 0.88 19.85
C ARG A 106 10.64 1.16 21.25
N LEU A 107 9.57 1.94 21.36
CA LEU A 107 8.92 2.24 22.63
C LEU A 107 8.36 0.97 23.30
N ILE A 108 7.70 0.09 22.54
CA ILE A 108 7.14 -1.18 23.02
C ILE A 108 8.26 -2.14 23.51
N TYR A 109 9.39 -2.16 22.81
CA TYR A 109 10.53 -3.01 23.14
C TYR A 109 11.52 -2.37 24.13
N PHE A 110 11.25 -1.17 24.67
CA PHE A 110 12.13 -0.45 25.59
C PHE A 110 13.51 -0.11 25.02
N MET A 111 13.56 0.16 23.71
CA MET A 111 14.80 0.38 23.00
C MET A 111 15.08 1.86 22.72
N ASP A 112 16.36 2.18 22.55
CA ASP A 112 16.80 3.53 22.18
C ASP A 112 16.38 3.91 20.76
N TYR A 113 16.22 5.22 20.54
CA TYR A 113 15.83 5.75 19.22
C TYR A 113 16.87 5.49 18.13
N LYS A 114 18.12 5.26 18.47
CA LYS A 114 19.22 4.97 17.55
C LYS A 114 19.25 3.52 17.04
N GLN A 115 18.59 2.59 17.74
CA GLN A 115 18.65 1.19 17.37
C GLN A 115 17.89 0.90 16.07
N HIS A 116 18.43 -0.03 15.28
CA HIS A 116 17.78 -0.50 14.07
C HIS A 116 16.42 -1.10 14.38
N ALA A 117 15.40 -0.75 13.57
CA ALA A 117 14.03 -1.15 13.85
C ALA A 117 13.66 -2.51 13.23
N VAL A 118 14.43 -3.02 12.29
CA VAL A 118 14.14 -4.28 11.56
C VAL A 118 13.90 -5.47 12.50
N PRO A 119 14.73 -5.73 13.53
CA PRO A 119 14.48 -6.83 14.44
C PRO A 119 13.13 -6.76 15.15
N PHE A 120 12.64 -5.54 15.45
CA PHE A 120 11.37 -5.36 16.13
C PHE A 120 10.18 -5.61 15.20
N PHE A 121 10.30 -5.27 13.92
CA PHE A 121 9.31 -5.63 12.90
C PHE A 121 9.19 -7.14 12.77
N LEU A 122 10.32 -7.85 12.71
CA LEU A 122 10.38 -9.32 12.62
C LEU A 122 9.78 -9.99 13.86
N ASN A 123 10.21 -9.58 15.06
CA ASN A 123 9.75 -10.15 16.32
C ASN A 123 8.26 -9.91 16.55
N SER A 124 7.74 -8.75 16.13
CA SER A 124 6.32 -8.41 16.23
C SER A 124 5.47 -9.03 15.13
N LYS A 125 6.09 -9.60 14.09
CA LYS A 125 5.42 -10.05 12.85
C LYS A 125 4.60 -8.92 12.20
N VAL A 126 5.14 -7.71 12.21
CA VAL A 126 4.55 -6.50 11.64
C VAL A 126 5.36 -6.08 10.42
N PHE A 127 4.68 -5.61 9.38
CA PHE A 127 5.35 -5.08 8.20
C PHE A 127 5.63 -3.58 8.32
N PRO A 128 6.80 -3.13 7.82
CA PRO A 128 7.02 -1.71 7.51
C PRO A 128 6.03 -1.22 6.46
N LEU A 129 5.82 0.09 6.39
CA LEU A 129 4.79 0.71 5.54
C LEU A 129 4.89 0.31 4.06
N SER A 130 6.09 0.27 3.47
CA SER A 130 6.29 -0.14 2.07
C SER A 130 5.91 -1.60 1.82
N PHE A 131 6.19 -2.48 2.79
CA PHE A 131 5.81 -3.89 2.72
C PHE A 131 4.29 -4.08 2.82
N ILE A 132 3.60 -3.25 3.63
CA ILE A 132 2.13 -3.23 3.69
C ILE A 132 1.56 -2.82 2.32
N TYR A 133 2.12 -1.79 1.70
CA TYR A 133 1.69 -1.34 0.38
C TYR A 133 1.94 -2.39 -0.69
N PHE A 134 3.11 -3.04 -0.66
CA PHE A 134 3.45 -4.14 -1.56
C PHE A 134 2.46 -5.32 -1.43
N ASP A 135 2.18 -5.80 -0.20
CA ASP A 135 1.23 -6.89 0.08
C ASP A 135 -0.19 -6.54 -0.43
N CYS A 136 -0.59 -5.27 -0.27
CA CYS A 136 -1.87 -4.78 -0.80
C CYS A 136 -1.91 -4.82 -2.33
N LEU A 137 -0.86 -4.33 -3.02
CA LEU A 137 -0.80 -4.35 -4.47
C LEU A 137 -0.78 -5.78 -5.03
N CYS A 138 -0.01 -6.70 -4.42
CA CYS A 138 -0.04 -8.12 -4.76
C CYS A 138 -1.46 -8.70 -4.67
N SER A 139 -2.19 -8.35 -3.61
CA SER A 139 -3.57 -8.83 -3.40
C SER A 139 -4.54 -8.29 -4.46
N ILE A 140 -4.39 -7.02 -4.87
CA ILE A 140 -5.19 -6.43 -5.96
C ILE A 140 -4.87 -7.13 -7.28
N MET A 141 -3.58 -7.26 -7.62
CA MET A 141 -3.16 -7.87 -8.88
C MET A 141 -3.60 -9.34 -8.97
N TRP A 142 -3.54 -10.07 -7.87
CA TRP A 142 -4.10 -11.44 -7.82
C TRP A 142 -5.60 -11.45 -8.14
N ASN A 143 -6.39 -10.54 -7.55
CA ASN A 143 -7.82 -10.44 -7.82
C ASN A 143 -8.10 -10.08 -9.29
N VAL A 144 -7.31 -9.19 -9.88
CA VAL A 144 -7.42 -8.79 -11.29
C VAL A 144 -7.08 -9.97 -12.18
N ALA A 145 -5.96 -10.65 -11.93
CA ALA A 145 -5.48 -11.79 -12.71
C ALA A 145 -6.47 -12.97 -12.71
N ASN A 146 -7.14 -13.19 -11.56
CA ASN A 146 -8.10 -14.30 -11.39
C ASN A 146 -9.57 -13.86 -11.58
N ASN A 147 -9.83 -12.74 -12.26
CA ASN A 147 -11.17 -12.24 -12.56
C ASN A 147 -12.10 -12.02 -11.34
N SER A 148 -11.54 -11.92 -10.13
CA SER A 148 -12.29 -11.71 -8.89
C SER A 148 -12.36 -10.24 -8.44
N ALA A 149 -11.73 -9.33 -9.19
CA ALA A 149 -11.83 -7.89 -8.97
C ALA A 149 -13.11 -7.31 -9.61
N PRO A 150 -13.66 -6.19 -9.07
CA PRO A 150 -14.73 -5.45 -9.71
C PRO A 150 -14.35 -5.01 -11.13
N GLU A 151 -15.33 -4.93 -12.02
CA GLU A 151 -15.13 -4.67 -13.46
C GLU A 151 -14.41 -3.35 -13.74
N ASN A 152 -14.73 -2.28 -12.99
CA ASN A 152 -14.08 -0.99 -13.10
C ASN A 152 -12.59 -1.03 -12.73
N ILE A 153 -12.18 -1.96 -11.85
CA ILE A 153 -10.77 -2.17 -11.51
C ILE A 153 -10.08 -3.01 -12.59
N LYS A 154 -10.72 -4.08 -13.08
CA LYS A 154 -10.16 -4.92 -14.14
C LYS A 154 -9.83 -4.11 -15.40
N ARG A 155 -10.74 -3.23 -15.84
CA ARG A 155 -10.55 -2.36 -17.00
C ARG A 155 -9.35 -1.39 -16.88
N ALA A 156 -8.83 -1.17 -15.68
CA ALA A 156 -7.64 -0.34 -15.47
C ALA A 156 -6.33 -1.07 -15.79
N PHE A 157 -6.38 -2.38 -16.05
CA PHE A 157 -5.21 -3.21 -16.30
C PHE A 157 -5.41 -4.03 -17.56
N THR A 158 -4.51 -3.88 -18.53
CA THR A 158 -4.53 -4.59 -19.80
C THR A 158 -3.45 -5.67 -19.81
N ARG A 159 -3.75 -6.84 -20.36
CA ARG A 159 -2.75 -7.88 -20.54
C ARG A 159 -1.89 -7.61 -21.77
N ILE A 160 -0.64 -8.07 -21.77
CA ILE A 160 0.25 -7.92 -22.93
C ILE A 160 -0.30 -8.67 -24.14
N SER A 161 -0.95 -9.81 -23.92
CA SER A 161 -1.63 -10.58 -24.98
C SER A 161 -2.78 -9.83 -25.67
N GLU A 162 -3.37 -8.84 -25.01
CA GLU A 162 -4.42 -7.97 -25.59
C GLU A 162 -3.84 -6.80 -26.40
N VAL A 163 -2.58 -6.43 -26.14
CA VAL A 163 -1.90 -5.30 -26.80
C VAL A 163 -1.15 -5.74 -28.06
N HIS A 164 -0.57 -6.95 -28.04
CA HIS A 164 0.25 -7.47 -29.14
C HIS A 164 -0.36 -8.75 -29.71
N SER A 165 -0.46 -8.81 -31.04
CA SER A 165 -1.00 -9.98 -31.78
C SER A 165 0.01 -11.11 -31.94
N TYR A 166 1.30 -10.91 -31.66
CA TYR A 166 2.34 -11.93 -31.79
C TYR A 166 2.78 -12.45 -30.41
N PRO A 167 3.15 -13.75 -30.33
CA PRO A 167 3.56 -14.34 -29.05
C PRO A 167 4.93 -13.85 -28.62
N THR A 168 4.95 -13.03 -27.56
CA THR A 168 6.15 -12.65 -26.84
C THR A 168 6.29 -13.49 -25.58
N ARG A 169 7.50 -13.57 -25.00
CA ARG A 169 7.72 -14.23 -23.70
C ARG A 169 6.79 -13.69 -22.63
N SER A 170 6.58 -12.38 -22.59
CA SER A 170 5.70 -11.73 -21.61
C SER A 170 4.21 -12.02 -21.89
N SER A 171 3.78 -12.15 -23.15
CA SER A 171 2.40 -12.55 -23.46
C SER A 171 2.13 -14.01 -23.10
N LEU A 172 3.13 -14.90 -23.26
CA LEU A 172 3.04 -16.31 -22.84
C LEU A 172 3.02 -16.47 -21.32
N ASN A 173 3.69 -15.56 -20.60
CA ASN A 173 3.70 -15.54 -19.14
C ASN A 173 2.46 -14.86 -18.53
N ASP A 174 1.52 -14.42 -19.35
CA ASP A 174 0.31 -13.73 -18.91
C ASP A 174 0.60 -12.44 -18.10
N ASP A 175 1.63 -11.70 -18.53
CA ASP A 175 2.07 -10.46 -17.91
C ASP A 175 1.10 -9.30 -18.21
N PHE A 176 1.03 -8.33 -17.29
CA PHE A 176 0.29 -7.10 -17.50
C PHE A 176 1.14 -6.04 -18.21
N TYR A 177 0.49 -5.28 -19.09
CA TYR A 177 1.11 -4.14 -19.77
C TYR A 177 1.43 -3.04 -18.75
N THR A 178 2.66 -2.52 -18.82
CA THR A 178 3.14 -1.45 -17.95
C THR A 178 3.14 -0.13 -18.69
N GLU A 179 2.01 0.54 -18.69
CA GLU A 179 1.86 1.84 -19.35
C GLU A 179 2.54 2.98 -18.56
N HIS A 180 2.93 4.05 -19.27
CA HIS A 180 3.35 5.33 -18.68
C HIS A 180 2.14 6.10 -18.13
N SER A 181 1.43 5.50 -17.15
CA SER A 181 0.30 6.14 -16.49
C SER A 181 0.79 7.21 -15.49
N ARG A 182 0.04 8.33 -15.39
CA ARG A 182 0.27 9.35 -14.36
C ARG A 182 0.01 8.82 -12.95
N LEU A 183 -0.83 7.79 -12.81
CA LEU A 183 -1.10 7.15 -11.53
C LEU A 183 -0.06 6.05 -11.27
N GLU A 184 0.87 6.31 -10.36
CA GLU A 184 1.95 5.39 -10.00
C GLU A 184 1.46 3.97 -9.64
N LYS A 185 0.34 3.85 -8.92
CA LYS A 185 -0.26 2.56 -8.56
C LYS A 185 -0.64 1.70 -9.77
N MET A 186 -1.08 2.31 -10.88
CA MET A 186 -1.40 1.58 -12.11
C MET A 186 -0.16 1.08 -12.85
N ARG A 187 1.00 1.65 -12.53
CA ARG A 187 2.29 1.26 -13.07
C ARG A 187 3.01 0.25 -12.18
N VAL A 188 2.94 0.45 -10.85
CA VAL A 188 3.67 -0.36 -9.86
C VAL A 188 3.03 -1.74 -9.70
N GLY A 189 1.70 -1.83 -9.66
CA GLY A 189 0.98 -3.12 -9.54
C GLY A 189 1.36 -4.14 -10.62
N PRO A 190 1.24 -3.81 -11.93
CA PRO A 190 1.70 -4.65 -13.03
C PRO A 190 3.17 -5.05 -12.92
N LYS A 191 4.06 -4.11 -12.58
CA LYS A 191 5.50 -4.40 -12.41
C LYS A 191 5.76 -5.43 -11.32
N ILE A 192 5.09 -5.28 -10.16
CA ILE A 192 5.17 -6.25 -9.07
C ILE A 192 4.68 -7.61 -9.56
N TRP A 193 3.52 -7.67 -10.21
CA TRP A 193 2.96 -8.92 -10.70
C TRP A 193 3.91 -9.63 -11.68
N ASN A 194 4.44 -8.88 -12.64
CA ASN A 194 5.33 -9.41 -13.67
C ASN A 194 6.68 -9.89 -13.10
N SER A 195 7.13 -9.35 -11.95
CA SER A 195 8.33 -9.82 -11.25
C SER A 195 8.10 -11.08 -10.39
N LEU A 196 6.83 -11.46 -10.15
CA LEU A 196 6.55 -12.66 -9.36
C LEU A 196 6.79 -13.93 -10.20
N PRO A 197 7.37 -14.99 -9.62
CA PRO A 197 7.49 -16.29 -10.25
C PRO A 197 6.14 -16.86 -10.70
N SER A 198 6.09 -17.52 -11.86
CA SER A 198 4.85 -18.08 -12.44
C SER A 198 4.17 -19.12 -11.54
N ASP A 199 4.97 -19.90 -10.79
CA ASP A 199 4.47 -20.87 -9.80
C ASP A 199 3.68 -20.20 -8.66
N MET A 200 4.03 -18.97 -8.31
CA MET A 200 3.30 -18.20 -7.30
C MET A 200 1.98 -17.62 -7.84
N ARG A 201 1.97 -17.15 -9.09
CA ARG A 201 0.80 -16.50 -9.69
C ARG A 201 -0.41 -17.41 -9.80
N ASN A 202 -0.17 -18.73 -9.99
CA ASN A 202 -1.19 -19.75 -10.15
C ASN A 202 -1.74 -20.32 -8.83
N LEU A 203 -1.29 -19.83 -7.68
CA LEU A 203 -1.71 -20.34 -6.38
C LEU A 203 -3.12 -19.83 -6.00
N PRO A 204 -3.90 -20.63 -5.24
CA PRO A 204 -5.11 -20.16 -4.60
C PRO A 204 -4.83 -18.95 -3.69
N LYS A 205 -5.81 -18.04 -3.58
CA LYS A 205 -5.66 -16.74 -2.88
C LYS A 205 -5.06 -16.84 -1.47
N SER A 206 -5.51 -17.78 -0.68
CA SER A 206 -5.01 -17.98 0.70
C SER A 206 -3.54 -18.38 0.73
N THR A 207 -3.16 -19.33 -0.15
CA THR A 207 -1.79 -19.83 -0.28
C THR A 207 -0.88 -18.76 -0.87
N PHE A 208 -1.35 -18.04 -1.91
CA PHE A 208 -0.65 -16.90 -2.52
C PHE A 208 -0.29 -15.85 -1.48
N ARG A 209 -1.29 -15.37 -0.70
CA ARG A 209 -1.06 -14.37 0.34
C ARG A 209 -0.08 -14.85 1.41
N LYS A 210 -0.19 -16.11 1.83
CA LYS A 210 0.75 -16.68 2.80
C LYS A 210 2.18 -16.72 2.24
N LYS A 211 2.35 -17.15 0.97
CA LYS A 211 3.66 -17.22 0.31
C LYS A 211 4.28 -15.83 0.12
N ILE A 212 3.49 -14.83 -0.33
CA ILE A 212 3.92 -13.42 -0.42
C ILE A 212 4.39 -12.90 0.94
N ARG A 213 3.62 -13.11 2.00
CA ARG A 213 3.99 -12.62 3.34
C ARG A 213 5.25 -13.29 3.88
N ASN A 214 5.42 -14.59 3.67
CA ASN A 214 6.63 -15.30 4.07
C ASN A 214 7.86 -14.77 3.32
N MET A 215 7.74 -14.58 2.01
CA MET A 215 8.77 -13.99 1.17
C MET A 215 9.15 -12.57 1.63
N LEU A 216 8.14 -11.73 1.93
CA LEU A 216 8.39 -10.39 2.44
C LEU A 216 9.12 -10.41 3.81
N PHE A 217 8.78 -11.33 4.71
CA PHE A 217 9.53 -11.49 5.96
C PHE A 217 10.96 -11.98 5.73
N GLU A 218 11.18 -12.85 4.75
CA GLU A 218 12.52 -13.28 4.36
C GLU A 218 13.36 -12.13 3.80
N ILE A 219 12.78 -11.31 2.90
CA ILE A 219 13.43 -10.10 2.38
C ILE A 219 13.76 -9.14 3.53
N LEU A 220 12.81 -8.90 4.43
CA LEU A 220 13.02 -8.03 5.58
C LEU A 220 14.13 -8.53 6.50
N SER A 221 14.27 -9.86 6.68
CA SER A 221 15.30 -10.45 7.52
C SER A 221 16.72 -10.32 6.96
N LYS A 222 16.85 -10.18 5.65
CA LYS A 222 18.14 -10.00 4.95
C LYS A 222 18.53 -8.53 4.81
N SER A 223 17.62 -7.60 5.11
CA SER A 223 17.86 -6.16 4.98
C SER A 223 18.32 -5.55 6.29
N ASP A 224 19.34 -4.69 6.24
CA ASP A 224 19.82 -3.94 7.41
C ASP A 224 18.97 -2.74 7.75
N ASP A 225 18.19 -2.21 6.78
CA ASP A 225 17.28 -1.08 6.95
C ASP A 225 16.01 -1.27 6.10
N TYR A 226 15.16 -0.24 6.15
CA TYR A 226 13.93 -0.15 5.39
C TYR A 226 14.18 -0.18 3.88
N LEU A 227 13.51 -1.11 3.17
CA LEU A 227 13.54 -1.23 1.73
C LEU A 227 12.36 -0.51 1.07
N GLU A 228 12.64 0.15 -0.04
CA GLU A 228 11.60 0.68 -0.93
C GLU A 228 11.02 -0.41 -1.82
N ILE A 229 9.86 -0.11 -2.44
CA ILE A 229 9.18 -1.09 -3.32
C ILE A 229 10.08 -1.54 -4.47
N THR A 230 10.86 -0.63 -5.05
CA THR A 230 11.80 -0.95 -6.13
C THR A 230 12.89 -1.91 -5.67
N GLU A 231 13.40 -1.73 -4.46
CA GLU A 231 14.41 -2.60 -3.86
C GLU A 231 13.82 -3.97 -3.49
N ILE A 232 12.58 -3.99 -2.98
CA ILE A 232 11.83 -5.24 -2.74
C ILE A 232 11.68 -6.01 -4.05
N MET A 233 11.31 -5.34 -5.15
CA MET A 233 11.19 -5.98 -6.47
C MET A 233 12.52 -6.51 -7.00
N HIS A 234 13.64 -5.80 -6.78
CA HIS A 234 14.96 -6.27 -7.17
C HIS A 234 15.40 -7.54 -6.43
N GLN A 235 14.95 -7.75 -5.22
CA GLN A 235 15.25 -8.97 -4.45
C GLN A 235 14.35 -10.17 -4.84
N LEU A 236 13.37 -9.96 -5.72
CA LEU A 236 12.51 -11.03 -6.26
C LEU A 236 13.07 -11.68 -7.54
N ASN A 237 13.98 -10.99 -8.23
CA ASN A 237 14.63 -11.43 -9.45
C ASN A 237 16.00 -12.04 -9.15
#